data_52c79eab5471a3073f468f1b61491955
#
_entry.id   52c79eab5471a3073f468f1b61491955
#
_cell.length_a   1.000
_cell.length_b   1.000
_cell.length_c   1.000
_cell.angle_alpha   90.00
_cell.angle_beta   90.00
_cell.angle_gamma   90.00
#
_symmetry.space_group_name_H-M   'P 1'
#
loop_
_entity.id
_entity.type
_entity.pdbx_description
1 polymer ?
#
loop_
_entity_poly.entity_id
_entity_poly.type
_entity_poly.pdbx_seq_one_letter_code
_entity_poly.pdbx_strand_id
1 'polypeptide(L)'
;MKILVGLRREDKNIWEKRTALTPDQLRELSMDGSIGFIVQPSGIRAFSDSEFEHAGITVHEDLSQCQIIIAIKEIPLNFFDHNKTYLFFSHTVKGQSYNMPMLKKIMEKSCQLIDYEKIVDEHSRRLLFFGKEAGYAGMFESFYALGKRLAVKGIKNPFSELKQCYEYGNLAKLKSTLHDIALNIKKDGLGEICPLTCGFAGYGNVSRGAQEIFDLLPFIEISPAELCSKKLDSKNHLYKVVFKEEHMVKPKTGKFELSDYYNYPEKYESVFESYIPHLTMLINCIYWDKKYPRLVTRHYLKTHGEHKLLVIGDISCDINGAIECTVKSTDADKSIYVYDPVSENISDGVEGKGI
;
A
#
# COMPACT_ATOMS: atom_id res chain seq x y z
N MET A 1 -34.19 4.70 -23.84
CA MET A 1 -34.23 5.33 -22.48
C MET A 1 -32.81 5.54 -22.06
N LYS A 2 -32.40 6.74 -21.67
CA LYS A 2 -31.01 7.02 -21.22
C LYS A 2 -30.88 6.54 -19.77
N ILE A 3 -29.88 5.71 -19.49
CA ILE A 3 -29.55 5.24 -18.14
C ILE A 3 -28.75 6.35 -17.43
N LEU A 4 -29.22 6.79 -16.26
CA LEU A 4 -28.48 7.76 -15.46
C LEU A 4 -27.67 7.05 -14.36
N VAL A 5 -26.40 7.36 -14.33
CA VAL A 5 -25.43 6.83 -13.37
C VAL A 5 -24.89 7.97 -12.51
N GLY A 6 -24.96 7.82 -11.20
CA GLY A 6 -24.44 8.77 -10.24
C GLY A 6 -23.03 8.39 -9.78
N LEU A 7 -22.08 9.29 -9.89
CA LEU A 7 -20.80 9.19 -9.21
C LEU A 7 -20.90 9.88 -7.86
N ARG A 8 -20.90 9.07 -6.80
CA ARG A 8 -20.95 9.59 -5.44
C ARG A 8 -19.57 10.13 -5.04
N ARG A 9 -19.52 11.22 -4.27
CA ARG A 9 -18.29 11.66 -3.62
C ARG A 9 -17.90 10.69 -2.51
N GLU A 10 -16.61 10.60 -2.23
CA GLU A 10 -16.10 9.88 -1.06
C GLU A 10 -16.13 10.79 0.17
N ASP A 11 -16.54 10.22 1.30
CA ASP A 11 -16.67 10.95 2.58
C ASP A 11 -16.27 10.08 3.79
N LYS A 12 -15.65 8.93 3.56
CA LYS A 12 -15.17 8.04 4.63
C LYS A 12 -14.13 8.73 5.52
N ASN A 13 -13.21 9.46 4.90
CA ASN A 13 -12.22 10.31 5.54
C ASN A 13 -11.67 11.36 4.56
N ILE A 14 -10.90 12.32 5.05
CA ILE A 14 -10.32 13.41 4.25
C ILE A 14 -9.22 12.94 3.27
N TRP A 15 -8.72 11.73 3.42
CA TRP A 15 -7.65 11.15 2.60
C TRP A 15 -8.18 10.37 1.39
N GLU A 16 -9.49 10.06 1.36
CA GLU A 16 -10.09 9.36 0.23
C GLU A 16 -10.38 10.33 -0.90
N LYS A 17 -9.39 10.54 -1.76
CA LYS A 17 -9.46 11.46 -2.89
C LYS A 17 -9.75 10.79 -4.23
N ARG A 18 -9.88 9.46 -4.25
CA ARG A 18 -10.13 8.71 -5.47
C ARG A 18 -11.52 8.98 -6.02
N THR A 19 -11.67 8.75 -7.31
CA THR A 19 -12.95 8.65 -7.99
C THR A 19 -13.00 7.35 -8.79
N ALA A 20 -14.17 6.77 -8.93
CA ALA A 20 -14.35 5.52 -9.65
C ALA A 20 -14.02 5.63 -11.15
N LEU A 21 -14.32 6.79 -11.74
CA LEU A 21 -14.08 7.10 -13.15
C LEU A 21 -13.56 8.54 -13.27
N THR A 22 -12.61 8.75 -14.20
CA THR A 22 -12.06 10.09 -14.50
C THR A 22 -13.01 10.88 -15.40
N PRO A 23 -12.87 12.23 -15.48
CA PRO A 23 -13.66 13.04 -16.40
C PRO A 23 -13.63 12.55 -17.84
N ASP A 24 -12.43 12.19 -18.35
CA ASP A 24 -12.27 11.67 -19.72
C ASP A 24 -12.99 10.34 -19.96
N GLN A 25 -12.93 9.42 -18.97
CA GLN A 25 -13.64 8.15 -19.04
C GLN A 25 -15.16 8.36 -19.06
N LEU A 26 -15.68 9.28 -18.25
CA LEU A 26 -17.11 9.58 -18.25
C LEU A 26 -17.56 10.19 -19.58
N ARG A 27 -16.74 11.09 -20.15
CA ARG A 27 -16.99 11.66 -21.48
C ARG A 27 -17.07 10.55 -22.52
N GLU A 28 -16.08 9.65 -22.56
CA GLU A 28 -16.03 8.53 -23.49
C GLU A 28 -17.26 7.62 -23.37
N LEU A 29 -17.62 7.22 -22.16
CA LEU A 29 -18.79 6.37 -21.89
C LEU A 29 -20.14 7.05 -22.21
N SER A 30 -20.16 8.38 -22.31
CA SER A 30 -21.37 9.14 -22.67
C SER A 30 -21.54 9.37 -24.17
N MET A 31 -20.54 9.05 -25.01
CA MET A 31 -20.49 9.47 -26.41
C MET A 31 -21.64 8.92 -27.28
N ASP A 32 -22.13 7.71 -27.00
CA ASP A 32 -23.24 7.10 -27.74
C ASP A 32 -24.63 7.58 -27.26
N GLY A 33 -24.68 8.37 -26.17
CA GLY A 33 -25.88 8.90 -25.60
C GLY A 33 -26.74 7.90 -24.80
N SER A 34 -26.35 6.63 -24.72
CA SER A 34 -27.09 5.59 -23.98
C SER A 34 -26.99 5.77 -22.46
N ILE A 35 -25.85 6.29 -21.99
CA ILE A 35 -25.56 6.52 -20.57
C ILE A 35 -25.37 8.01 -20.33
N GLY A 36 -25.89 8.49 -19.21
CA GLY A 36 -25.62 9.83 -18.70
C GLY A 36 -25.06 9.75 -17.28
N PHE A 37 -24.20 10.72 -16.95
CA PHE A 37 -23.56 10.76 -15.64
C PHE A 37 -23.93 12.04 -14.90
N ILE A 38 -24.11 11.90 -13.59
CA ILE A 38 -24.20 13.00 -12.62
C ILE A 38 -23.13 12.74 -11.55
N VAL A 39 -22.30 13.72 -11.29
CA VAL A 39 -21.20 13.61 -10.31
C VAL A 39 -21.52 14.49 -9.11
N GLN A 40 -21.46 13.97 -7.90
CA GLN A 40 -21.60 14.79 -6.70
C GLN A 40 -20.40 15.74 -6.55
N PRO A 41 -20.59 17.00 -6.14
CA PRO A 41 -19.50 17.92 -5.89
C PRO A 41 -18.61 17.44 -4.74
N SER A 42 -17.29 17.70 -4.85
CA SER A 42 -16.32 17.26 -3.85
C SER A 42 -15.14 18.22 -3.76
N GLY A 43 -14.88 18.75 -2.57
CA GLY A 43 -13.71 19.61 -2.31
C GLY A 43 -12.40 18.83 -2.07
N ILE A 44 -12.45 17.51 -1.97
CA ILE A 44 -11.27 16.68 -1.67
C ILE A 44 -10.86 15.73 -2.81
N ARG A 45 -11.72 15.50 -3.78
CA ARG A 45 -11.48 14.57 -4.90
C ARG A 45 -10.26 14.97 -5.72
N ALA A 46 -9.51 13.99 -6.24
CA ALA A 46 -8.32 14.20 -7.06
C ALA A 46 -8.59 15.00 -8.36
N PHE A 47 -9.81 14.91 -8.90
CA PHE A 47 -10.30 15.70 -10.02
C PHE A 47 -11.32 16.72 -9.51
N SER A 48 -11.15 17.98 -9.83
CA SER A 48 -12.05 19.08 -9.44
C SER A 48 -13.41 18.96 -10.12
N ASP A 49 -14.42 19.60 -9.53
CA ASP A 49 -15.76 19.68 -10.13
C ASP A 49 -15.70 20.32 -11.52
N SER A 50 -14.88 21.38 -11.71
CA SER A 50 -14.70 22.04 -13.00
C SER A 50 -14.12 21.14 -14.08
N GLU A 51 -13.24 20.17 -13.75
CA GLU A 51 -12.73 19.20 -14.74
C GLU A 51 -13.85 18.28 -15.25
N PHE A 52 -14.79 17.90 -14.41
CA PHE A 52 -15.98 17.15 -14.85
C PHE A 52 -16.91 18.00 -15.72
N GLU A 53 -17.16 19.25 -15.34
CA GLU A 53 -17.97 20.19 -16.12
C GLU A 53 -17.35 20.46 -17.52
N HIS A 54 -16.03 20.66 -17.60
CA HIS A 54 -15.30 20.80 -18.88
C HIS A 54 -15.38 19.53 -19.75
N ALA A 55 -15.50 18.37 -19.15
CA ALA A 55 -15.74 17.12 -19.86
C ALA A 55 -17.22 16.96 -20.31
N GLY A 56 -18.10 17.92 -20.03
CA GLY A 56 -19.52 17.87 -20.38
C GLY A 56 -20.38 17.05 -19.41
N ILE A 57 -19.86 16.76 -18.21
CA ILE A 57 -20.56 15.98 -17.18
C ILE A 57 -21.23 16.90 -16.19
N THR A 58 -22.50 16.62 -15.87
CA THR A 58 -23.27 17.39 -14.89
C THR A 58 -22.72 17.16 -13.48
N VAL A 59 -22.39 18.24 -12.78
CA VAL A 59 -22.08 18.21 -11.34
C VAL A 59 -23.31 18.65 -10.56
N HIS A 60 -23.84 17.77 -9.70
CA HIS A 60 -25.05 18.06 -8.92
C HIS A 60 -25.09 17.24 -7.63
N GLU A 61 -25.58 17.85 -6.53
CA GLU A 61 -25.66 17.20 -5.22
C GLU A 61 -26.67 16.03 -5.19
N ASP A 62 -27.80 16.19 -5.84
CA ASP A 62 -28.87 15.20 -5.84
C ASP A 62 -28.63 14.12 -6.90
N LEU A 63 -28.52 12.88 -6.47
CA LEU A 63 -28.41 11.66 -7.30
C LEU A 63 -29.71 10.83 -7.29
N SER A 64 -30.83 11.37 -6.82
CA SER A 64 -32.11 10.64 -6.68
C SER A 64 -32.63 10.07 -7.99
N GLN A 65 -32.37 10.74 -9.12
CA GLN A 65 -32.76 10.28 -10.47
C GLN A 65 -31.85 9.16 -11.01
N CYS A 66 -30.69 8.91 -10.41
CA CYS A 66 -29.77 7.90 -10.89
C CYS A 66 -30.23 6.51 -10.45
N GLN A 67 -30.32 5.56 -11.39
CA GLN A 67 -30.66 4.16 -11.12
C GLN A 67 -29.46 3.40 -10.57
N ILE A 68 -28.26 3.81 -10.97
CA ILE A 68 -26.99 3.19 -10.61
C ILE A 68 -26.13 4.23 -9.90
N ILE A 69 -25.57 3.87 -8.75
CA ILE A 69 -24.66 4.71 -7.98
C ILE A 69 -23.30 4.02 -7.90
N ILE A 70 -22.26 4.73 -8.26
CA ILE A 70 -20.87 4.26 -8.21
C ILE A 70 -20.12 5.06 -7.14
N ALA A 71 -19.38 4.35 -6.29
CA ALA A 71 -18.49 4.89 -5.27
C ALA A 71 -17.20 4.06 -5.20
N ILE A 72 -16.25 4.42 -4.34
CA ILE A 72 -15.06 3.63 -4.05
C ILE A 72 -15.24 2.89 -2.73
N LYS A 73 -15.56 3.61 -1.67
CA LYS A 73 -15.62 3.10 -0.29
C LYS A 73 -17.05 2.93 0.20
N GLU A 74 -17.15 2.44 1.41
CA GLU A 74 -18.44 2.19 2.07
C GLU A 74 -19.30 3.46 2.10
N ILE A 75 -20.59 3.27 1.81
CA ILE A 75 -21.58 4.33 1.69
C ILE A 75 -22.34 4.49 3.01
N PRO A 76 -22.60 5.72 3.51
CA PRO A 76 -23.40 5.95 4.71
C PRO A 76 -24.82 5.37 4.60
N LEU A 77 -25.35 4.85 5.72
CA LEU A 77 -26.64 4.13 5.76
C LEU A 77 -27.83 4.96 5.25
N ASN A 78 -27.81 6.27 5.46
CA ASN A 78 -28.88 7.19 5.05
C ASN A 78 -28.88 7.51 3.56
N PHE A 79 -27.83 7.12 2.83
CA PHE A 79 -27.72 7.38 1.40
C PHE A 79 -28.44 6.34 0.53
N PHE A 80 -28.77 5.17 1.07
CA PHE A 80 -29.40 4.10 0.31
C PHE A 80 -30.89 4.36 0.03
N ASP A 81 -31.24 4.47 -1.25
CA ASP A 81 -32.61 4.57 -1.75
C ASP A 81 -33.12 3.21 -2.24
N HIS A 82 -34.47 3.07 -2.29
CA HIS A 82 -35.09 1.82 -2.72
C HIS A 82 -34.81 1.46 -4.20
N ASN A 83 -34.61 0.16 -4.46
CA ASN A 83 -34.53 -0.44 -5.79
C ASN A 83 -33.41 0.13 -6.69
N LYS A 84 -32.32 0.66 -6.10
CA LYS A 84 -31.15 1.13 -6.86
C LYS A 84 -30.03 0.08 -6.88
N THR A 85 -29.14 0.23 -7.84
CA THR A 85 -27.89 -0.55 -7.95
C THR A 85 -26.73 0.27 -7.43
N TYR A 86 -25.92 -0.31 -6.56
CA TYR A 86 -24.74 0.31 -5.97
C TYR A 86 -23.48 -0.49 -6.29
N LEU A 87 -22.43 0.19 -6.79
CA LEU A 87 -21.13 -0.39 -7.14
C LEU A 87 -20.05 0.24 -6.26
N PHE A 88 -19.41 -0.52 -5.39
CA PHE A 88 -18.32 -0.05 -4.51
C PHE A 88 -17.65 -1.21 -3.77
N PHE A 89 -16.52 -0.95 -3.08
CA PHE A 89 -15.91 -1.89 -2.14
C PHE A 89 -16.70 -1.90 -0.83
N SER A 90 -17.56 -2.86 -0.65
CA SER A 90 -18.44 -2.93 0.54
C SER A 90 -17.73 -3.44 1.79
N HIS A 91 -16.62 -4.19 1.62
CA HIS A 91 -15.92 -4.90 2.68
C HIS A 91 -16.87 -5.74 3.57
N THR A 92 -17.85 -6.38 2.94
CA THR A 92 -18.83 -7.25 3.64
C THR A 92 -18.57 -8.74 3.40
N VAL A 93 -17.76 -9.08 2.41
CA VAL A 93 -17.53 -10.45 1.93
C VAL A 93 -17.01 -11.39 3.02
N LYS A 94 -16.21 -10.87 3.95
CA LYS A 94 -15.65 -11.65 5.08
C LYS A 94 -16.48 -11.54 6.36
N GLY A 95 -17.69 -10.96 6.30
CA GLY A 95 -18.55 -10.80 7.47
C GLY A 95 -18.03 -9.79 8.49
N GLN A 96 -17.32 -8.74 8.04
CA GLN A 96 -16.79 -7.69 8.93
C GLN A 96 -17.95 -7.02 9.68
N SER A 97 -17.98 -7.19 10.99
CA SER A 97 -19.12 -6.81 11.85
C SER A 97 -19.52 -5.34 11.71
N TYR A 98 -18.55 -4.43 11.53
CA TYR A 98 -18.80 -3.00 11.38
C TYR A 98 -19.53 -2.62 10.09
N ASN A 99 -19.49 -3.45 9.03
CA ASN A 99 -20.16 -3.23 7.76
C ASN A 99 -21.48 -4.02 7.61
N MET A 100 -21.82 -4.90 8.56
CA MET A 100 -23.08 -5.66 8.51
C MET A 100 -24.34 -4.78 8.57
N PRO A 101 -24.40 -3.67 9.33
CA PRO A 101 -25.52 -2.73 9.27
C PRO A 101 -25.76 -2.17 7.86
N MET A 102 -24.68 -1.88 7.10
CA MET A 102 -24.79 -1.39 5.72
C MET A 102 -25.37 -2.48 4.80
N LEU A 103 -24.87 -3.71 4.88
CA LEU A 103 -25.40 -4.83 4.10
C LEU A 103 -26.89 -5.07 4.40
N LYS A 104 -27.28 -5.04 5.68
CA LYS A 104 -28.68 -5.14 6.09
C LYS A 104 -29.53 -4.04 5.48
N LYS A 105 -29.01 -2.79 5.47
CA LYS A 105 -29.71 -1.64 4.88
C LYS A 105 -29.95 -1.79 3.37
N ILE A 106 -28.94 -2.29 2.65
CA ILE A 106 -29.03 -2.61 1.22
C ILE A 106 -30.15 -3.64 0.96
N MET A 107 -30.23 -4.69 1.78
CA MET A 107 -31.27 -5.71 1.70
C MET A 107 -32.67 -5.14 2.02
N GLU A 108 -32.81 -4.37 3.09
CA GLU A 108 -34.08 -3.70 3.50
C GLU A 108 -34.61 -2.78 2.40
N LYS A 109 -33.73 -2.12 1.65
CA LYS A 109 -34.09 -1.21 0.57
C LYS A 109 -34.29 -1.93 -0.78
N SER A 110 -34.18 -3.26 -0.82
CA SER A 110 -34.27 -4.05 -2.05
C SER A 110 -33.26 -3.57 -3.12
N CYS A 111 -32.09 -3.14 -2.70
CA CYS A 111 -31.04 -2.67 -3.58
C CYS A 111 -30.21 -3.84 -4.13
N GLN A 112 -29.62 -3.64 -5.30
CA GLN A 112 -28.58 -4.52 -5.83
C GLN A 112 -27.21 -4.00 -5.43
N LEU A 113 -26.35 -4.87 -4.89
CA LEU A 113 -24.95 -4.58 -4.62
C LEU A 113 -24.06 -5.30 -5.64
N ILE A 114 -23.23 -4.53 -6.34
CA ILE A 114 -22.13 -5.04 -7.16
C ILE A 114 -20.83 -4.69 -6.43
N ASP A 115 -20.32 -5.64 -5.66
CA ASP A 115 -19.09 -5.44 -4.90
C ASP A 115 -17.88 -5.59 -5.82
N TYR A 116 -17.01 -4.57 -5.84
CA TYR A 116 -15.77 -4.60 -6.62
C TYR A 116 -14.85 -5.77 -6.24
N GLU A 117 -14.93 -6.28 -5.00
CA GLU A 117 -14.18 -7.47 -4.59
C GLU A 117 -14.63 -8.75 -5.31
N LYS A 118 -15.83 -8.75 -5.88
CA LYS A 118 -16.42 -9.90 -6.59
C LYS A 118 -16.35 -9.79 -8.11
N ILE A 119 -15.80 -8.71 -8.64
CA ILE A 119 -15.50 -8.59 -10.07
C ILE A 119 -14.20 -9.34 -10.33
N VAL A 120 -14.33 -10.53 -10.90
CA VAL A 120 -13.24 -11.48 -11.12
C VAL A 120 -13.20 -11.94 -12.57
N ASP A 121 -12.03 -12.44 -13.03
CA ASP A 121 -11.88 -13.11 -14.29
C ASP A 121 -12.37 -14.59 -14.25
N GLU A 122 -12.23 -15.30 -15.34
CA GLU A 122 -12.56 -16.72 -15.49
C GLU A 122 -11.80 -17.65 -14.54
N HIS A 123 -10.67 -17.18 -14.01
CA HIS A 123 -9.84 -17.92 -13.04
C HIS A 123 -10.11 -17.46 -11.60
N SER A 124 -11.21 -16.74 -11.34
CA SER A 124 -11.58 -16.17 -10.03
C SER A 124 -10.55 -15.17 -9.48
N ARG A 125 -9.71 -14.55 -10.32
CA ARG A 125 -8.76 -13.53 -9.93
C ARG A 125 -9.45 -12.16 -9.93
N ARG A 126 -9.32 -11.41 -8.85
CA ARG A 126 -9.90 -10.06 -8.76
C ARG A 126 -9.34 -9.15 -9.87
N LEU A 127 -10.24 -8.43 -10.54
CA LEU A 127 -9.87 -7.46 -11.59
C LEU A 127 -9.63 -6.06 -11.02
N LEU A 128 -10.33 -5.70 -9.93
CA LEU A 128 -10.20 -4.39 -9.29
C LEU A 128 -9.42 -4.51 -7.99
N PHE A 129 -8.20 -4.00 -8.00
CA PHE A 129 -7.30 -3.90 -6.83
C PHE A 129 -6.24 -2.82 -7.09
N PHE A 130 -5.71 -2.25 -6.02
CA PHE A 130 -4.74 -1.14 -6.06
C PHE A 130 -3.40 -1.55 -5.45
N GLY A 131 -2.97 -2.79 -5.70
CA GLY A 131 -1.75 -3.33 -5.11
C GLY A 131 -0.49 -2.62 -5.61
N LYS A 132 -0.44 -2.27 -6.90
CA LYS A 132 0.70 -1.57 -7.48
C LYS A 132 0.82 -0.14 -6.92
N GLU A 133 -0.29 0.55 -6.80
CA GLU A 133 -0.38 1.90 -6.25
C GLU A 133 -0.04 1.92 -4.74
N ALA A 134 -0.48 0.91 -4.00
CA ALA A 134 -0.06 0.72 -2.61
C ALA A 134 1.46 0.53 -2.51
N GLY A 135 2.05 -0.23 -3.44
CA GLY A 135 3.50 -0.37 -3.56
C GLY A 135 4.21 0.95 -3.80
N TYR A 136 3.69 1.79 -4.71
CA TYR A 136 4.23 3.12 -4.97
C TYR A 136 4.26 3.99 -3.71
N ALA A 137 3.12 4.13 -3.06
CA ALA A 137 2.98 4.95 -1.87
C ALA A 137 3.84 4.42 -0.72
N GLY A 138 3.77 3.10 -0.44
CA GLY A 138 4.49 2.49 0.67
C GLY A 138 6.02 2.56 0.52
N MET A 139 6.55 2.41 -0.70
CA MET A 139 8.00 2.55 -0.92
C MET A 139 8.44 3.99 -0.74
N PHE A 140 7.68 4.94 -1.27
CA PHE A 140 8.01 6.35 -1.12
C PHE A 140 7.96 6.81 0.35
N GLU A 141 6.90 6.42 1.09
CA GLU A 141 6.81 6.68 2.54
C GLU A 141 7.96 6.02 3.32
N SER A 142 8.44 4.86 2.86
CA SER A 142 9.60 4.21 3.48
C SER A 142 10.89 5.00 3.28
N PHE A 143 11.09 5.65 2.12
CA PHE A 143 12.20 6.57 1.91
C PHE A 143 12.05 7.85 2.75
N TYR A 144 10.83 8.39 2.84
CA TYR A 144 10.54 9.52 3.72
C TYR A 144 10.87 9.16 5.18
N ALA A 145 10.40 8.02 5.67
CA ALA A 145 10.69 7.52 7.01
C ALA A 145 12.19 7.37 7.27
N LEU A 146 12.93 6.77 6.33
CA LEU A 146 14.39 6.63 6.41
C LEU A 146 15.06 7.99 6.50
N GLY A 147 14.69 8.94 5.64
CA GLY A 147 15.25 10.29 5.61
C GLY A 147 15.08 11.02 6.93
N LYS A 148 13.87 11.00 7.48
CA LYS A 148 13.56 11.65 8.77
C LYS A 148 14.21 10.93 9.94
N ARG A 149 14.24 9.59 9.93
CA ARG A 149 14.91 8.80 10.99
C ARG A 149 16.41 9.07 11.06
N LEU A 150 17.08 9.16 9.92
CA LEU A 150 18.50 9.49 9.84
C LEU A 150 18.77 10.94 10.27
N ALA A 151 17.92 11.89 9.88
CA ALA A 151 18.05 13.30 10.26
C ALA A 151 17.97 13.50 11.78
N VAL A 152 17.03 12.82 12.47
CA VAL A 152 16.95 12.84 13.95
C VAL A 152 18.21 12.25 14.60
N LYS A 153 18.87 11.30 13.94
CA LYS A 153 20.17 10.77 14.42
C LYS A 153 21.37 11.64 14.05
N GLY A 154 21.16 12.81 13.43
CA GLY A 154 22.22 13.72 12.99
C GLY A 154 22.98 13.24 11.75
N ILE A 155 22.48 12.23 11.05
CA ILE A 155 23.12 11.64 9.87
C ILE A 155 22.62 12.34 8.60
N LYS A 156 23.54 13.00 7.89
CA LYS A 156 23.24 13.61 6.59
C LYS A 156 22.89 12.53 5.56
N ASN A 157 21.78 12.71 4.87
CA ASN A 157 21.28 11.72 3.92
C ASN A 157 20.50 12.36 2.77
N PRO A 158 20.39 11.71 1.59
CA PRO A 158 19.74 12.29 0.41
C PRO A 158 18.20 12.34 0.52
N PHE A 159 17.60 11.72 1.52
CA PHE A 159 16.14 11.62 1.70
C PHE A 159 15.57 12.61 2.71
N SER A 160 16.40 13.40 3.39
CA SER A 160 16.00 14.31 4.49
C SER A 160 14.92 15.32 4.10
N GLU A 161 14.96 15.81 2.86
CA GLU A 161 14.04 16.83 2.32
C GLU A 161 12.75 16.25 1.73
N LEU A 162 12.59 14.93 1.72
CA LEU A 162 11.34 14.32 1.29
C LEU A 162 10.18 14.79 2.18
N LYS A 163 9.04 15.00 1.55
CA LYS A 163 7.74 15.20 2.19
C LYS A 163 6.94 13.91 2.16
N GLN A 164 5.80 13.87 2.83
CA GLN A 164 4.91 12.72 2.77
C GLN A 164 4.30 12.57 1.36
N CYS A 165 4.00 11.33 0.97
CA CYS A 165 3.55 10.99 -0.38
C CYS A 165 2.36 11.83 -0.86
N TYR A 166 1.38 12.05 0.01
CA TYR A 166 0.15 12.80 -0.33
C TYR A 166 0.39 14.29 -0.65
N GLU A 167 1.52 14.88 -0.19
CA GLU A 167 1.85 16.29 -0.42
C GLU A 167 2.32 16.58 -1.85
N TYR A 168 2.69 15.55 -2.61
CA TYR A 168 3.15 15.73 -4.00
C TYR A 168 2.01 15.91 -5.01
N GLY A 169 0.79 15.58 -4.63
CA GLY A 169 -0.41 15.75 -5.45
C GLY A 169 -0.54 14.77 -6.61
N ASN A 170 0.54 14.34 -7.26
CA ASN A 170 0.50 13.31 -8.31
C ASN A 170 1.80 12.51 -8.42
N LEU A 171 1.72 11.36 -9.08
CA LEU A 171 2.84 10.42 -9.23
C LEU A 171 4.00 10.99 -10.06
N ALA A 172 3.73 11.87 -11.02
CA ALA A 172 4.78 12.45 -11.87
C ALA A 172 5.73 13.35 -11.06
N LYS A 173 5.21 14.21 -10.20
CA LYS A 173 6.00 15.05 -9.27
C LYS A 173 6.81 14.20 -8.30
N LEU A 174 6.20 13.14 -7.76
CA LEU A 174 6.87 12.21 -6.88
C LEU A 174 8.06 11.54 -7.56
N LYS A 175 7.87 11.02 -8.79
CA LYS A 175 8.96 10.41 -9.59
C LYS A 175 10.06 11.41 -9.95
N SER A 176 9.70 12.66 -10.29
CA SER A 176 10.67 13.72 -10.54
C SER A 176 11.56 13.99 -9.32
N THR A 177 10.97 14.09 -8.12
CA THR A 177 11.74 14.28 -6.89
C THR A 177 12.74 13.15 -6.64
N LEU A 178 12.34 11.89 -6.86
CA LEU A 178 13.26 10.76 -6.73
C LEU A 178 14.36 10.78 -7.80
N HIS A 179 14.06 11.26 -8.99
CA HIS A 179 15.07 11.44 -10.03
C HIS A 179 16.15 12.45 -9.62
N ASP A 180 15.76 13.58 -9.01
CA ASP A 180 16.70 14.56 -8.49
C ASP A 180 17.56 13.97 -7.36
N ILE A 181 16.97 13.18 -6.47
CA ILE A 181 17.70 12.42 -5.44
C ILE A 181 18.67 11.43 -6.07
N ALA A 182 18.27 10.74 -7.15
CA ALA A 182 19.15 9.82 -7.87
C ALA A 182 20.40 10.52 -8.45
N LEU A 183 20.23 11.73 -8.99
CA LEU A 183 21.35 12.55 -9.47
C LEU A 183 22.28 12.94 -8.32
N ASN A 184 21.74 13.35 -7.18
CA ASN A 184 22.52 13.66 -5.99
C ASN A 184 23.30 12.47 -5.47
N ILE A 185 22.68 11.27 -5.39
CA ILE A 185 23.36 10.04 -4.99
C ILE A 185 24.51 9.68 -5.94
N LYS A 186 24.30 9.82 -7.26
CA LYS A 186 25.36 9.58 -8.24
C LYS A 186 26.54 10.52 -8.08
N LYS A 187 26.29 11.78 -7.76
CA LYS A 187 27.29 12.82 -7.62
C LYS A 187 28.02 12.76 -6.27
N ASP A 188 27.26 12.74 -5.17
CA ASP A 188 27.75 12.95 -3.81
C ASP A 188 27.83 11.65 -2.98
N GLY A 189 27.20 10.57 -3.48
CA GLY A 189 27.11 9.27 -2.80
C GLY A 189 26.09 9.26 -1.66
N LEU A 190 26.03 8.14 -0.98
CA LEU A 190 25.11 7.87 0.16
C LEU A 190 25.71 8.30 1.51
N GLY A 191 26.98 8.69 1.56
CA GLY A 191 27.65 9.13 2.79
C GLY A 191 27.74 8.02 3.86
N GLU A 192 27.43 8.38 5.10
CA GLU A 192 27.55 7.50 6.28
C GLU A 192 26.56 6.32 6.30
N ILE A 193 25.49 6.40 5.47
CA ILE A 193 24.48 5.33 5.40
C ILE A 193 24.88 4.13 4.52
N CYS A 194 26.09 4.17 3.97
CA CYS A 194 26.63 3.06 3.20
C CYS A 194 27.07 1.87 4.09
N PRO A 195 26.77 0.66 3.62
CA PRO A 195 25.91 0.30 2.50
C PRO A 195 24.44 0.37 2.89
N LEU A 196 23.59 0.99 2.01
CA LEU A 196 22.14 0.98 2.15
C LEU A 196 21.57 -0.24 1.44
N THR A 197 20.95 -1.14 2.18
CA THR A 197 20.37 -2.39 1.69
C THR A 197 18.86 -2.39 1.91
N CYS A 198 18.10 -2.65 0.85
CA CYS A 198 16.64 -2.73 0.88
C CYS A 198 16.17 -4.12 0.47
N GLY A 199 15.48 -4.81 1.37
CA GLY A 199 14.88 -6.11 1.14
C GLY A 199 13.40 -5.99 0.82
N PHE A 200 12.96 -6.63 -0.27
CA PHE A 200 11.54 -6.73 -0.65
C PHE A 200 11.06 -8.13 -0.33
N ALA A 201 10.17 -8.29 0.63
CA ALA A 201 9.51 -9.56 0.89
C ALA A 201 8.33 -9.73 -0.07
N GLY A 202 8.44 -10.71 -0.97
CA GLY A 202 7.47 -11.00 -2.01
C GLY A 202 7.77 -10.31 -3.35
N TYR A 203 7.06 -10.75 -4.41
CA TYR A 203 7.27 -10.33 -5.80
C TYR A 203 5.94 -10.13 -6.56
N GLY A 204 4.82 -10.02 -5.83
CA GLY A 204 3.49 -9.75 -6.35
C GLY A 204 3.31 -8.29 -6.79
N ASN A 205 2.06 -7.88 -7.05
CA ASN A 205 1.75 -6.54 -7.57
C ASN A 205 2.18 -5.41 -6.63
N VAL A 206 2.04 -5.58 -5.31
CA VAL A 206 2.51 -4.60 -4.30
C VAL A 206 4.02 -4.44 -4.40
N SER A 207 4.75 -5.55 -4.40
CA SER A 207 6.22 -5.53 -4.50
C SER A 207 6.69 -4.92 -5.83
N ARG A 208 6.03 -5.24 -6.95
CA ARG A 208 6.35 -4.64 -8.26
C ARG A 208 6.18 -3.12 -8.24
N GLY A 209 5.11 -2.61 -7.62
CA GLY A 209 4.94 -1.17 -7.44
C GLY A 209 6.03 -0.57 -6.58
N ALA A 210 6.33 -1.18 -5.44
CA ALA A 210 7.40 -0.72 -4.56
C ALA A 210 8.77 -0.72 -5.26
N GLN A 211 9.09 -1.78 -5.99
CA GLN A 211 10.33 -1.86 -6.76
C GLN A 211 10.40 -0.82 -7.88
N GLU A 212 9.30 -0.51 -8.58
CA GLU A 212 9.27 0.52 -9.62
C GLU A 212 9.66 1.91 -9.07
N ILE A 213 9.26 2.23 -7.84
CA ILE A 213 9.68 3.47 -7.16
C ILE A 213 11.13 3.39 -6.71
N PHE A 214 11.56 2.26 -6.16
CA PHE A 214 12.96 2.04 -5.76
C PHE A 214 13.92 2.13 -6.95
N ASP A 215 13.54 1.57 -8.08
CA ASP A 215 14.36 1.48 -9.30
C ASP A 215 14.58 2.85 -10.00
N LEU A 216 13.93 3.92 -9.53
CA LEU A 216 14.25 5.29 -9.92
C LEU A 216 15.60 5.77 -9.35
N LEU A 217 16.09 5.12 -8.30
CA LEU A 217 17.39 5.40 -7.69
C LEU A 217 18.48 4.50 -8.29
N PRO A 218 19.77 4.90 -8.23
CA PRO A 218 20.85 4.02 -8.66
C PRO A 218 20.96 2.81 -7.72
N PHE A 219 20.83 1.61 -8.26
CA PHE A 219 20.86 0.38 -7.45
C PHE A 219 21.70 -0.74 -8.08
N ILE A 220 22.08 -1.70 -7.23
CA ILE A 220 22.66 -2.99 -7.60
C ILE A 220 21.74 -4.06 -7.02
N GLU A 221 21.18 -4.91 -7.87
CA GLU A 221 20.41 -6.06 -7.42
C GLU A 221 21.33 -7.21 -7.05
N ILE A 222 21.11 -7.77 -5.88
CA ILE A 222 21.87 -8.92 -5.35
C ILE A 222 20.90 -10.00 -4.86
N SER A 223 21.36 -11.23 -4.87
CA SER A 223 20.62 -12.36 -4.32
C SER A 223 20.61 -12.34 -2.77
N PRO A 224 19.66 -13.04 -2.10
CA PRO A 224 19.68 -13.23 -0.66
C PRO A 224 20.97 -13.89 -0.14
N ALA A 225 21.57 -14.78 -0.93
CA ALA A 225 22.86 -15.40 -0.58
C ALA A 225 24.02 -14.40 -0.63
N GLU A 226 24.07 -13.54 -1.64
CA GLU A 226 25.08 -12.47 -1.74
C GLU A 226 24.92 -11.43 -0.63
N LEU A 227 23.67 -11.12 -0.19
CA LEU A 227 23.43 -10.22 0.93
C LEU A 227 24.17 -10.67 2.20
N CYS A 228 24.20 -11.97 2.47
CA CYS A 228 24.85 -12.53 3.65
C CYS A 228 26.35 -12.76 3.51
N SER A 229 26.86 -12.94 2.28
CA SER A 229 28.23 -13.40 2.04
C SER A 229 29.15 -12.36 1.39
N LYS A 230 28.57 -11.40 0.64
CA LYS A 230 29.34 -10.43 -0.15
C LYS A 230 29.65 -9.18 0.66
N LYS A 231 30.85 -8.64 0.50
CA LYS A 231 31.18 -7.31 0.98
C LYS A 231 30.45 -6.27 0.12
N LEU A 232 29.56 -5.51 0.75
CA LEU A 232 28.78 -4.44 0.11
C LEU A 232 29.47 -3.10 0.40
N ASP A 233 30.05 -2.46 -0.61
CA ASP A 233 30.89 -1.27 -0.46
C ASP A 233 30.62 -0.15 -1.48
N SER A 234 29.53 -0.26 -2.28
CA SER A 234 29.16 0.80 -3.20
C SER A 234 28.68 2.04 -2.44
N LYS A 235 29.29 3.19 -2.74
CA LYS A 235 28.95 4.47 -2.15
C LYS A 235 27.84 5.21 -2.91
N ASN A 236 27.61 4.86 -4.19
CA ASN A 236 26.74 5.58 -5.10
C ASN A 236 25.55 4.73 -5.59
N HIS A 237 25.36 3.54 -5.02
CA HIS A 237 24.25 2.64 -5.33
C HIS A 237 23.67 2.06 -4.05
N LEU A 238 22.34 1.95 -4.03
CA LEU A 238 21.62 1.17 -3.06
C LEU A 238 21.71 -0.31 -3.45
N TYR A 239 21.59 -1.22 -2.49
CA TYR A 239 21.46 -2.65 -2.78
C TYR A 239 20.02 -3.09 -2.66
N LYS A 240 19.54 -3.77 -3.70
CA LYS A 240 18.18 -4.30 -3.79
C LYS A 240 18.21 -5.82 -3.66
N VAL A 241 17.37 -6.38 -2.78
CA VAL A 241 17.20 -7.82 -2.59
C VAL A 241 15.74 -8.18 -2.63
N VAL A 242 15.35 -9.15 -3.47
CA VAL A 242 13.97 -9.64 -3.55
C VAL A 242 13.90 -11.04 -2.96
N PHE A 243 13.07 -11.22 -1.93
CA PHE A 243 12.87 -12.48 -1.25
C PHE A 243 11.61 -13.17 -1.79
N LYS A 244 11.79 -14.40 -2.24
CA LYS A 244 10.70 -15.33 -2.56
C LYS A 244 10.45 -16.26 -1.38
N GLU A 245 9.41 -17.07 -1.46
CA GLU A 245 9.03 -18.00 -0.38
C GLU A 245 10.19 -18.91 0.05
N GLU A 246 10.93 -19.47 -0.91
CA GLU A 246 12.11 -20.33 -0.69
C GLU A 246 13.27 -19.67 0.08
N HIS A 247 13.29 -18.33 0.11
CA HIS A 247 14.25 -17.56 0.88
C HIS A 247 13.73 -17.20 2.27
N MET A 248 12.41 -17.17 2.44
CA MET A 248 11.76 -16.72 3.69
C MET A 248 11.47 -17.86 4.66
N VAL A 249 11.29 -19.07 4.12
CA VAL A 249 10.99 -20.26 4.91
C VAL A 249 11.82 -21.45 4.47
N LYS A 250 12.01 -22.41 5.38
CA LYS A 250 12.58 -23.71 5.07
C LYS A 250 11.64 -24.84 5.53
N PRO A 251 11.61 -25.98 4.83
CA PRO A 251 10.85 -27.13 5.30
C PRO A 251 11.51 -27.72 6.56
N LYS A 252 10.72 -28.22 7.50
CA LYS A 252 11.22 -28.93 8.68
C LYS A 252 11.89 -30.26 8.29
N THR A 253 11.46 -30.84 7.18
CA THR A 253 12.06 -32.06 6.58
C THR A 253 11.98 -32.00 5.05
N GLY A 254 12.96 -32.58 4.36
CA GLY A 254 12.96 -32.65 2.91
C GLY A 254 13.46 -31.40 2.20
N LYS A 255 12.94 -31.14 1.00
CA LYS A 255 13.28 -29.97 0.15
C LYS A 255 12.09 -29.01 0.08
N PHE A 256 12.38 -27.74 -0.22
CA PHE A 256 11.34 -26.73 -0.44
C PHE A 256 10.54 -27.03 -1.71
N GLU A 257 9.20 -27.00 -1.57
CA GLU A 257 8.26 -27.12 -2.67
C GLU A 257 7.15 -26.09 -2.48
N LEU A 258 6.98 -25.17 -3.45
CA LEU A 258 6.07 -24.04 -3.34
C LEU A 258 4.61 -24.46 -3.15
N SER A 259 4.17 -25.47 -3.86
CA SER A 259 2.80 -26.03 -3.75
C SER A 259 2.56 -26.67 -2.40
N ASP A 260 3.56 -27.37 -1.83
CA ASP A 260 3.48 -27.95 -0.50
C ASP A 260 3.44 -26.86 0.59
N TYR A 261 4.24 -25.79 0.43
CA TYR A 261 4.21 -24.64 1.33
C TYR A 261 2.83 -23.97 1.40
N TYR A 262 2.17 -23.76 0.27
CA TYR A 262 0.84 -23.14 0.26
C TYR A 262 -0.26 -24.04 0.83
N ASN A 263 -0.16 -25.35 0.62
CA ASN A 263 -1.15 -26.31 1.08
C ASN A 263 -0.93 -26.75 2.54
N TYR A 264 0.32 -26.81 2.98
CA TYR A 264 0.74 -27.33 4.29
C TYR A 264 1.79 -26.44 4.95
N PRO A 265 1.49 -25.15 5.20
CA PRO A 265 2.48 -24.20 5.74
C PRO A 265 3.04 -24.58 7.11
N GLU A 266 2.32 -25.41 7.88
CA GLU A 266 2.77 -25.93 9.17
C GLU A 266 4.00 -26.86 9.10
N LYS A 267 4.33 -27.35 7.90
CA LYS A 267 5.55 -28.13 7.67
C LYS A 267 6.80 -27.25 7.52
N TYR A 268 6.63 -25.93 7.50
CA TYR A 268 7.70 -24.97 7.26
C TYR A 268 7.92 -24.09 8.49
N GLU A 269 9.11 -23.56 8.59
CA GLU A 269 9.50 -22.59 9.61
C GLU A 269 10.19 -21.38 8.97
N SER A 270 10.08 -20.20 9.60
CA SER A 270 10.73 -18.97 9.12
C SER A 270 12.25 -19.10 9.26
N VAL A 271 12.96 -18.59 8.24
CA VAL A 271 14.41 -18.34 8.28
C VAL A 271 14.73 -16.88 8.01
N PHE A 272 13.69 -16.05 7.83
CA PHE A 272 13.83 -14.68 7.37
C PHE A 272 14.63 -13.80 8.34
N GLU A 273 14.51 -14.03 9.63
CA GLU A 273 15.20 -13.25 10.66
C GLU A 273 16.73 -13.27 10.50
N SER A 274 17.30 -14.30 9.86
CA SER A 274 18.74 -14.35 9.57
C SER A 274 19.23 -13.26 8.59
N TYR A 275 18.33 -12.67 7.80
CA TYR A 275 18.67 -11.59 6.87
C TYR A 275 18.59 -10.19 7.51
N ILE A 276 17.85 -10.04 8.61
CA ILE A 276 17.60 -8.73 9.26
C ILE A 276 18.91 -7.98 9.60
N PRO A 277 19.97 -8.62 10.10
CA PRO A 277 21.23 -7.93 10.41
C PRO A 277 21.91 -7.28 9.19
N HIS A 278 21.55 -7.72 8.00
CA HIS A 278 22.13 -7.26 6.75
C HIS A 278 21.29 -6.18 6.04
N LEU A 279 20.05 -5.93 6.51
CA LEU A 279 19.12 -4.98 5.89
C LEU A 279 19.15 -3.62 6.60
N THR A 280 19.09 -2.55 5.81
CA THR A 280 18.82 -1.18 6.30
C THR A 280 17.31 -0.89 6.26
N MET A 281 16.63 -1.40 5.22
CA MET A 281 15.18 -1.29 5.03
C MET A 281 14.59 -2.66 4.70
N LEU A 282 13.40 -2.94 5.21
CA LEU A 282 12.57 -4.08 4.83
C LEU A 282 11.23 -3.57 4.32
N ILE A 283 10.85 -3.97 3.12
CA ILE A 283 9.55 -3.64 2.51
C ILE A 283 8.73 -4.92 2.44
N ASN A 284 7.73 -5.02 3.30
CA ASN A 284 6.84 -6.17 3.34
C ASN A 284 5.68 -6.02 2.36
N CYS A 285 5.64 -6.91 1.37
CA CYS A 285 4.65 -6.92 0.29
C CYS A 285 3.94 -8.27 0.13
N ILE A 286 4.11 -9.19 1.09
CA ILE A 286 3.50 -10.51 0.99
C ILE A 286 2.04 -10.49 1.43
N TYR A 287 1.25 -11.39 0.87
CA TYR A 287 0.02 -11.84 1.52
C TYR A 287 0.38 -12.72 2.71
N TRP A 288 -0.24 -12.47 3.86
CA TRP A 288 -0.03 -13.27 5.06
C TRP A 288 -1.36 -13.68 5.72
N ASP A 289 -1.36 -14.85 6.33
CA ASP A 289 -2.43 -15.39 7.17
C ASP A 289 -1.77 -16.12 8.35
N LYS A 290 -2.49 -16.29 9.46
CA LYS A 290 -2.02 -16.93 10.69
C LYS A 290 -1.42 -18.32 10.52
N LYS A 291 -1.76 -19.01 9.43
CA LYS A 291 -1.20 -20.33 9.09
C LYS A 291 0.25 -20.26 8.59
N TYR A 292 0.71 -19.09 8.10
CA TYR A 292 2.07 -18.91 7.57
C TYR A 292 3.04 -18.45 8.66
N PRO A 293 4.33 -18.83 8.58
CA PRO A 293 5.38 -18.30 9.44
C PRO A 293 5.50 -16.76 9.32
N ARG A 294 5.88 -16.10 10.41
CA ARG A 294 6.16 -14.66 10.41
C ARG A 294 7.54 -14.37 9.83
N LEU A 295 7.73 -13.16 9.31
CA LEU A 295 9.01 -12.65 8.83
C LEU A 295 9.83 -12.03 9.96
N VAL A 296 9.20 -11.20 10.78
CA VAL A 296 9.84 -10.48 11.89
C VAL A 296 9.00 -10.66 13.14
N THR A 297 9.59 -11.26 14.18
CA THR A 297 8.93 -11.46 15.47
C THR A 297 9.34 -10.40 16.48
N ARG A 298 8.45 -10.07 17.44
CA ARG A 298 8.79 -9.20 18.58
C ARG A 298 9.93 -9.80 19.40
N HIS A 299 9.92 -11.14 19.54
CA HIS A 299 10.98 -11.86 20.24
C HIS A 299 12.35 -11.59 19.63
N TYR A 300 12.47 -11.69 18.30
CA TYR A 300 13.71 -11.40 17.59
C TYR A 300 14.16 -9.96 17.83
N LEU A 301 13.29 -8.99 17.63
CA LEU A 301 13.62 -7.58 17.81
C LEU A 301 14.07 -7.28 19.25
N LYS A 302 13.46 -7.91 20.24
CA LYS A 302 13.80 -7.75 21.66
C LYS A 302 15.16 -8.37 22.03
N THR A 303 15.48 -9.52 21.47
CA THR A 303 16.69 -10.29 21.85
C THR A 303 17.94 -9.89 21.08
N HIS A 304 17.78 -9.27 19.89
CA HIS A 304 18.91 -8.88 19.02
C HIS A 304 19.13 -7.35 18.98
N GLY A 305 18.61 -6.59 19.92
CA GLY A 305 18.72 -5.17 20.29
C GLY A 305 19.25 -4.16 19.28
N GLU A 306 20.50 -4.25 18.87
CA GLU A 306 21.10 -3.36 17.86
C GLU A 306 21.19 -4.07 16.51
N HIS A 307 20.30 -3.71 15.59
CA HIS A 307 20.36 -4.15 14.20
C HIS A 307 20.50 -2.95 13.26
N LYS A 308 21.04 -3.26 12.09
CA LYS A 308 21.20 -2.28 11.01
C LYS A 308 19.86 -1.80 10.43
N LEU A 309 18.78 -2.55 10.66
CA LEU A 309 17.44 -2.26 10.17
C LEU A 309 16.89 -0.99 10.82
N LEU A 310 16.63 0.03 10.00
CA LEU A 310 16.16 1.35 10.44
C LEU A 310 14.68 1.58 10.14
N VAL A 311 14.16 0.94 9.09
CA VAL A 311 12.78 1.13 8.61
C VAL A 311 12.19 -0.21 8.15
N ILE A 312 10.98 -0.48 8.59
CA ILE A 312 10.10 -1.50 8.04
C ILE A 312 8.92 -0.80 7.36
N GLY A 313 8.84 -0.89 6.04
CA GLY A 313 7.67 -0.48 5.26
C GLY A 313 6.70 -1.66 5.16
N ASP A 314 5.78 -1.78 6.10
CA ASP A 314 4.78 -2.86 6.08
C ASP A 314 3.56 -2.47 5.23
N ILE A 315 3.68 -2.64 3.91
CA ILE A 315 2.63 -2.27 2.95
C ILE A 315 1.42 -3.20 3.05
N SER A 316 1.63 -4.45 3.48
CA SER A 316 0.54 -5.39 3.75
C SER A 316 -0.31 -4.94 4.94
N CYS A 317 0.31 -4.30 5.93
CA CYS A 317 -0.34 -3.65 7.08
C CYS A 317 -1.27 -4.59 7.88
N ASP A 318 -0.91 -5.86 8.00
CA ASP A 318 -1.64 -6.82 8.83
C ASP A 318 -1.23 -6.66 10.29
N ILE A 319 -2.15 -6.19 11.14
CA ILE A 319 -1.88 -5.98 12.58
C ILE A 319 -1.48 -7.30 13.23
N ASN A 320 -0.30 -7.32 13.87
CA ASN A 320 0.34 -8.52 14.42
C ASN A 320 0.50 -9.63 13.37
N GLY A 321 0.73 -9.26 12.10
CA GLY A 321 0.83 -10.16 10.97
C GLY A 321 2.22 -10.74 10.73
N ALA A 322 2.65 -10.75 9.47
CA ALA A 322 3.99 -11.19 9.07
C ALA A 322 5.09 -10.39 9.77
N ILE A 323 4.84 -9.10 9.99
CA ILE A 323 5.64 -8.19 10.80
C ILE A 323 4.91 -8.02 12.13
N GLU A 324 5.37 -8.70 13.16
CA GLU A 324 4.64 -8.78 14.43
C GLU A 324 4.62 -7.44 15.20
N CYS A 325 5.56 -6.53 14.92
CA CYS A 325 5.59 -5.18 15.48
C CYS A 325 4.68 -4.18 14.73
N THR A 326 3.96 -4.59 13.69
CA THR A 326 2.86 -3.81 13.13
C THR A 326 1.66 -3.91 14.06
N VAL A 327 1.55 -2.96 15.00
CA VAL A 327 0.53 -2.98 16.06
C VAL A 327 -0.69 -2.14 15.74
N LYS A 328 -0.59 -1.23 14.76
CA LYS A 328 -1.70 -0.42 14.25
C LYS A 328 -1.53 -0.10 12.77
N SER A 329 -2.61 0.19 12.09
CA SER A 329 -2.57 0.90 10.81
C SER A 329 -2.38 2.39 11.04
N THR A 330 -1.78 3.08 10.07
CA THR A 330 -1.48 4.51 10.13
C THR A 330 -2.34 5.28 9.12
N ASP A 331 -2.58 6.56 9.40
CA ASP A 331 -3.22 7.49 8.47
C ASP A 331 -2.15 8.23 7.65
N ALA A 332 -2.56 8.86 6.54
CA ALA A 332 -1.62 9.49 5.62
C ALA A 332 -0.81 10.63 6.26
N ASP A 333 -1.38 11.40 7.19
CA ASP A 333 -0.71 12.49 7.91
C ASP A 333 0.18 12.02 9.06
N LYS A 334 -0.02 10.78 9.54
CA LYS A 334 0.74 10.14 10.62
C LYS A 334 1.18 8.76 10.19
N SER A 335 1.91 8.70 9.07
CA SER A 335 2.27 7.44 8.41
C SER A 335 3.33 6.62 9.13
N ILE A 336 3.97 7.17 10.15
CA ILE A 336 5.13 6.57 10.82
C ILE A 336 4.92 6.49 12.32
N TYR A 337 5.38 5.41 12.92
CA TYR A 337 5.63 5.28 14.36
C TYR A 337 6.92 4.50 14.60
N VAL A 338 7.52 4.70 15.76
CA VAL A 338 8.66 3.91 16.24
C VAL A 338 8.15 2.87 17.23
N TYR A 339 8.50 1.61 17.01
CA TYR A 339 8.23 0.51 17.94
C TYR A 339 9.47 0.24 18.80
N ASP A 340 9.35 0.36 20.11
CA ASP A 340 10.40 -0.03 21.05
C ASP A 340 10.27 -1.52 21.41
N PRO A 341 11.22 -2.39 21.01
CA PRO A 341 11.11 -3.83 21.27
C PRO A 341 11.24 -4.22 22.75
N VAL A 342 11.80 -3.35 23.58
CA VAL A 342 12.01 -3.64 25.02
C VAL A 342 10.75 -3.36 25.81
N SER A 343 10.18 -2.17 25.64
CA SER A 343 8.95 -1.77 26.33
C SER A 343 7.68 -2.20 25.60
N GLU A 344 7.78 -2.60 24.35
CA GLU A 344 6.68 -2.91 23.41
C GLU A 344 5.73 -1.73 23.18
N ASN A 345 6.17 -0.52 23.47
CA ASN A 345 5.44 0.73 23.24
C ASN A 345 5.71 1.28 21.85
N ILE A 346 4.81 2.15 21.39
CA ILE A 346 4.97 2.90 20.15
C ILE A 346 5.01 4.40 20.46
N SER A 347 5.76 5.14 19.63
CA SER A 347 5.80 6.60 19.60
C SER A 347 5.50 7.06 18.18
N ASP A 348 4.51 7.94 17.97
CA ASP A 348 4.22 8.49 16.66
C ASP A 348 5.41 9.32 16.14
N GLY A 349 5.64 9.27 14.82
CA GLY A 349 6.77 9.92 14.17
C GLY A 349 8.03 9.07 14.15
N VAL A 350 9.19 9.73 14.11
CA VAL A 350 10.51 9.10 13.89
C VAL A 350 11.42 9.12 15.11
N GLU A 351 11.00 9.74 16.18
CA GLU A 351 11.77 9.84 17.41
C GLU A 351 11.53 8.64 18.33
N GLY A 352 12.57 8.22 19.04
CA GLY A 352 12.49 7.12 19.99
C GLY A 352 13.52 6.01 19.75
N LYS A 353 13.58 5.10 20.71
CA LYS A 353 14.41 3.88 20.63
C LYS A 353 13.62 2.80 19.88
N GLY A 354 14.32 2.03 19.05
CA GLY A 354 13.73 0.91 18.31
C GLY A 354 13.68 1.13 16.80
N ILE A 355 12.67 0.57 16.14
CA ILE A 355 12.55 0.51 14.70
C ILE A 355 11.26 1.19 14.22
#